data_1d4c75ae0375b22112393c34d63380d1
#
_entry.id   1d4c75ae0375b22112393c34d63380d1
#
_cell.length_a   1.000
_cell.length_b   1.000
_cell.length_c   1.000
_cell.angle_alpha   90.00
_cell.angle_beta   90.00
_cell.angle_gamma   90.00
#
_symmetry.space_group_name_H-M   'P 1'
#
loop_
_entity.id
_entity.type
_entity.pdbx_description
1 polymer ?
#
loop_
_entity_poly.entity_id
_entity_poly.type
_entity_poly.pdbx_seq_one_letter_code
_entity_poly.pdbx_strand_id
1 'polypeptide(L)'
;AVETGKLGTSVETEVGVIVPAKTLAEVERLLGDGSSSVELSIDANGRSAKFRLDTSEIVTALVQGTFPDYEKLIPTSYGTKATVDLYSMVQATRAASIFARDGSGIIRVIVSPGEDDGGGAVKVISRAEEVGSNENELDAKVEGEETKVAFNSKFLMDVLNVMNGDDVDLETTTPSSPGVFRSKKHEGYTHVVMPMFVQW
;
A
#
# COMPACT_ATOMS: atom_id res chain seq x y z
N ALA A 1 0.13 3.83 -4.26
CA ALA A 1 1.46 3.34 -3.91
C ALA A 1 2.54 4.04 -4.73
N VAL A 2 3.72 4.14 -4.18
CA VAL A 2 4.92 4.64 -4.85
C VAL A 2 6.03 3.61 -4.65
N GLU A 3 6.73 3.29 -5.72
CA GLU A 3 7.90 2.43 -5.67
C GLU A 3 9.03 3.07 -6.45
N THR A 4 10.23 3.08 -5.88
CA THR A 4 11.44 3.62 -6.48
C THR A 4 12.43 2.48 -6.69
N GLY A 5 12.77 2.23 -7.96
CA GLY A 5 13.77 1.24 -8.36
C GLY A 5 15.00 1.87 -8.99
N LYS A 6 16.13 1.18 -8.90
CA LYS A 6 17.34 1.58 -9.63
C LYS A 6 17.34 0.96 -11.02
N LEU A 7 17.56 1.77 -12.04
CA LEU A 7 17.74 1.27 -13.40
C LEU A 7 19.19 0.76 -13.59
N GLY A 8 19.35 -0.34 -14.32
CA GLY A 8 20.66 -0.88 -14.69
C GLY A 8 21.39 -0.08 -15.78
N THR A 9 20.80 1.00 -16.25
CA THR A 9 21.34 1.86 -17.31
C THR A 9 21.10 3.33 -16.99
N SER A 10 21.87 4.21 -17.61
CA SER A 10 21.66 5.66 -17.54
C SER A 10 20.53 6.09 -18.48
N VAL A 11 19.70 7.01 -18.03
CA VAL A 11 18.65 7.65 -18.83
C VAL A 11 19.09 9.09 -19.13
N GLU A 12 19.12 9.45 -20.42
CA GLU A 12 19.56 10.78 -20.85
C GLU A 12 18.54 11.89 -20.53
N THR A 13 17.26 11.51 -20.49
CA THR A 13 16.17 12.49 -20.27
C THR A 13 15.14 11.86 -19.33
N GLU A 14 14.75 12.61 -18.29
CA GLU A 14 13.64 12.23 -17.42
C GLU A 14 12.32 12.31 -18.18
N VAL A 15 11.53 11.25 -18.09
CA VAL A 15 10.23 11.15 -18.76
C VAL A 15 9.18 10.63 -17.77
N GLY A 16 8.07 11.38 -17.68
CA GLY A 16 6.88 10.97 -16.92
C GLY A 16 5.74 10.59 -17.84
N VAL A 17 5.22 9.38 -17.73
CA VAL A 17 4.10 8.88 -18.55
C VAL A 17 3.09 8.11 -17.71
N ILE A 18 1.83 8.10 -18.18
CA ILE A 18 0.76 7.32 -17.55
C ILE A 18 0.47 6.11 -18.42
N VAL A 19 0.87 4.93 -17.92
CA VAL A 19 0.67 3.64 -18.61
C VAL A 19 -0.63 2.99 -18.10
N PRO A 20 -1.50 2.45 -18.98
CA PRO A 20 -2.67 1.70 -18.53
C PRO A 20 -2.26 0.48 -17.69
N ALA A 21 -2.90 0.30 -16.53
CA ALA A 21 -2.59 -0.81 -15.61
C ALA A 21 -2.70 -2.20 -16.27
N LYS A 22 -3.66 -2.37 -17.20
CA LYS A 22 -3.82 -3.61 -17.96
C LYS A 22 -2.59 -3.95 -18.80
N THR A 23 -1.90 -2.94 -19.34
CA THR A 23 -0.67 -3.15 -20.10
C THR A 23 0.46 -3.61 -19.19
N LEU A 24 0.60 -3.01 -18.01
CA LEU A 24 1.62 -3.42 -17.05
C LEU A 24 1.37 -4.85 -16.53
N ALA A 25 0.11 -5.23 -16.28
CA ALA A 25 -0.24 -6.60 -15.91
C ALA A 25 0.10 -7.62 -17.02
N GLU A 26 -0.05 -7.22 -18.29
CA GLU A 26 0.33 -8.09 -19.42
C GLU A 26 1.87 -8.19 -19.56
N VAL A 27 2.60 -7.11 -19.34
CA VAL A 27 4.07 -7.12 -19.28
C VAL A 27 4.54 -8.07 -18.17
N GLU A 28 3.98 -7.94 -16.96
CA GLU A 28 4.28 -8.80 -15.82
C GLU A 28 4.02 -10.29 -16.15
N ARG A 29 2.85 -10.58 -16.73
CA ARG A 29 2.47 -11.95 -17.13
C ARG A 29 3.46 -12.57 -18.14
N LEU A 30 3.96 -11.77 -19.09
CA LEU A 30 4.89 -12.25 -20.12
C LEU A 30 6.34 -12.36 -19.62
N LEU A 31 6.72 -11.59 -18.59
CA LEU A 31 8.02 -11.72 -17.95
C LEU A 31 8.15 -13.06 -17.21
N GLY A 32 7.07 -13.56 -16.63
CA GLY A 32 7.10 -14.77 -15.81
C GLY A 32 8.07 -14.64 -14.63
N ASP A 33 8.53 -15.80 -14.12
CA ASP A 33 9.49 -15.85 -13.01
C ASP A 33 10.95 -15.72 -13.48
N GLY A 34 11.16 -15.37 -14.74
CA GLY A 34 12.50 -15.24 -15.34
C GLY A 34 13.14 -13.88 -15.08
N SER A 35 14.47 -13.84 -15.12
CA SER A 35 15.27 -12.60 -14.99
C SER A 35 15.39 -11.84 -16.32
N SER A 36 14.34 -11.81 -17.12
CA SER A 36 14.33 -11.12 -18.41
C SER A 36 14.35 -9.61 -18.21
N SER A 37 15.12 -8.91 -19.02
CA SER A 37 15.09 -7.45 -19.06
C SER A 37 13.91 -6.96 -19.91
N VAL A 38 13.37 -5.80 -19.56
CA VAL A 38 12.35 -5.10 -20.35
C VAL A 38 12.95 -3.82 -20.89
N GLU A 39 12.91 -3.65 -22.21
CA GLU A 39 13.24 -2.39 -22.83
C GLU A 39 11.95 -1.56 -22.99
N LEU A 40 11.93 -0.39 -22.38
CA LEU A 40 10.84 0.56 -22.54
C LEU A 40 11.27 1.69 -23.47
N SER A 41 10.50 1.91 -24.54
CA SER A 41 10.64 3.07 -25.40
C SER A 41 9.31 3.83 -25.52
N ILE A 42 9.41 5.17 -25.56
CA ILE A 42 8.26 6.06 -25.66
C ILE A 42 8.39 6.80 -26.99
N ASP A 43 7.28 6.92 -27.73
CA ASP A 43 7.30 7.63 -28.99
C ASP A 43 7.57 9.14 -28.80
N ALA A 44 8.10 9.80 -29.84
CA ALA A 44 8.51 11.20 -29.79
C ALA A 44 7.38 12.17 -29.42
N ASN A 45 6.12 11.77 -29.58
CA ASN A 45 4.95 12.58 -29.25
C ASN A 45 4.38 12.27 -27.85
N GLY A 46 4.96 11.33 -27.11
CA GLY A 46 4.47 10.91 -25.79
C GLY A 46 3.07 10.26 -25.79
N ARG A 47 2.66 9.67 -26.90
CA ARG A 47 1.32 9.10 -27.06
C ARG A 47 1.27 7.58 -26.95
N SER A 48 2.37 6.91 -27.20
CA SER A 48 2.49 5.47 -27.12
C SER A 48 3.79 5.05 -26.43
N ALA A 49 3.74 3.90 -25.78
CA ALA A 49 4.89 3.21 -25.23
C ALA A 49 4.99 1.82 -25.82
N LYS A 50 6.23 1.36 -25.98
CA LYS A 50 6.56 0.02 -26.42
C LYS A 50 7.44 -0.66 -25.38
N PHE A 51 6.98 -1.83 -24.95
CA PHE A 51 7.70 -2.74 -24.07
C PHE A 51 8.23 -3.90 -24.92
N ARG A 52 9.54 -4.04 -24.99
CA ARG A 52 10.18 -5.17 -25.67
C ARG A 52 10.71 -6.14 -24.64
N LEU A 53 10.30 -7.39 -24.76
CA LEU A 53 10.76 -8.54 -24.02
C LEU A 53 11.52 -9.46 -24.98
N ASP A 54 12.18 -10.49 -24.50
CA ASP A 54 13.03 -11.37 -25.31
C ASP A 54 12.34 -11.90 -26.59
N THR A 55 11.08 -12.33 -26.47
CA THR A 55 10.32 -12.95 -27.57
C THR A 55 9.06 -12.20 -27.95
N SER A 56 8.73 -11.11 -27.26
CA SER A 56 7.46 -10.44 -27.41
C SER A 56 7.61 -8.91 -27.38
N GLU A 57 6.68 -8.24 -28.03
CA GLU A 57 6.63 -6.79 -28.06
C GLU A 57 5.17 -6.34 -27.77
N ILE A 58 5.02 -5.44 -26.82
CA ILE A 58 3.72 -4.85 -26.48
C ILE A 58 3.76 -3.37 -26.80
N VAL A 59 2.81 -2.90 -27.59
CA VAL A 59 2.61 -1.49 -27.86
C VAL A 59 1.29 -1.03 -27.25
N THR A 60 1.32 0.09 -26.52
CA THR A 60 0.13 0.63 -25.85
C THR A 60 0.02 2.13 -26.06
N ALA A 61 -1.21 2.61 -26.16
CA ALA A 61 -1.49 4.04 -26.07
C ALA A 61 -1.36 4.49 -24.62
N LEU A 62 -0.69 5.62 -24.39
CA LEU A 62 -0.53 6.25 -23.10
C LEU A 62 -1.77 7.07 -22.73
N VAL A 63 -2.11 7.08 -21.44
CA VAL A 63 -3.21 7.91 -20.93
C VAL A 63 -2.74 9.37 -20.96
N GLN A 64 -3.50 10.20 -21.64
CA GLN A 64 -3.19 11.63 -21.75
C GLN A 64 -3.75 12.37 -20.52
N GLY A 65 -2.97 13.27 -19.96
CA GLY A 65 -3.34 14.07 -18.80
C GLY A 65 -2.17 14.30 -17.86
N THR A 66 -2.43 15.04 -16.79
CA THR A 66 -1.45 15.27 -15.72
C THR A 66 -1.73 14.30 -14.57
N PHE A 67 -0.72 13.55 -14.16
CA PHE A 67 -0.82 12.71 -12.97
C PHE A 67 -0.93 13.60 -11.73
N PRO A 68 -1.81 13.30 -10.77
CA PRO A 68 -1.92 14.06 -9.53
C PRO A 68 -0.59 14.11 -8.78
N ASP A 69 -0.32 15.24 -8.13
CA ASP A 69 0.84 15.43 -7.27
C ASP A 69 0.69 14.57 -5.99
N TYR A 70 1.10 13.32 -6.09
CA TYR A 70 0.98 12.33 -5.01
C TYR A 70 1.96 12.60 -3.86
N GLU A 71 3.07 13.30 -4.12
CA GLU A 71 4.06 13.60 -3.09
C GLU A 71 3.46 14.42 -1.94
N LYS A 72 2.54 15.33 -2.28
CA LYS A 72 1.80 16.12 -1.30
C LYS A 72 0.81 15.31 -0.46
N LEU A 73 0.48 14.10 -0.89
CA LEU A 73 -0.41 13.19 -0.14
C LEU A 73 0.34 12.33 0.87
N ILE A 74 1.66 12.25 0.75
CA ILE A 74 2.51 11.46 1.65
C ILE A 74 2.97 12.36 2.80
N PRO A 75 2.50 12.11 4.04
CA PRO A 75 2.99 12.86 5.20
C PRO A 75 4.51 12.73 5.35
N THR A 76 5.17 13.82 5.68
CA THR A 76 6.62 13.87 5.91
C THR A 76 7.02 13.50 7.35
N SER A 77 6.04 13.41 8.23
CA SER A 77 6.21 13.03 9.64
C SER A 77 5.00 12.25 10.11
N TYR A 78 5.15 11.51 11.19
CA TYR A 78 4.08 10.78 11.85
C TYR A 78 3.96 11.21 13.32
N GLY A 79 2.76 11.12 13.88
CA GLY A 79 2.52 11.25 15.32
C GLY A 79 2.61 9.88 16.01
N THR A 80 2.23 8.83 15.27
CA THR A 80 2.26 7.44 15.74
C THR A 80 2.77 6.53 14.66
N LYS A 81 3.65 5.61 15.05
CA LYS A 81 4.15 4.52 14.22
C LYS A 81 3.99 3.19 14.93
N ALA A 82 3.39 2.23 14.28
CA ALA A 82 3.29 0.85 14.76
C ALA A 82 4.03 -0.10 13.82
N THR A 83 4.95 -0.88 14.34
CA THR A 83 5.60 -1.98 13.64
C THR A 83 4.97 -3.29 14.09
N VAL A 84 4.36 -4.04 13.17
CA VAL A 84 3.58 -5.24 13.44
C VAL A 84 4.08 -6.38 12.56
N ASP A 85 4.02 -7.62 13.05
CA ASP A 85 4.24 -8.81 12.22
C ASP A 85 3.26 -8.83 11.04
N LEU A 86 3.80 -8.87 9.83
CA LEU A 86 3.01 -8.76 8.60
C LEU A 86 2.00 -9.90 8.47
N TYR A 87 2.41 -11.13 8.79
CA TYR A 87 1.53 -12.29 8.69
C TYR A 87 0.34 -12.15 9.65
N SER A 88 0.58 -11.78 10.89
CA SER A 88 -0.46 -11.55 11.91
C SER A 88 -1.42 -10.43 11.48
N MET A 89 -0.89 -9.32 10.95
CA MET A 89 -1.70 -8.22 10.45
C MET A 89 -2.58 -8.63 9.27
N VAL A 90 -2.05 -9.42 8.33
CA VAL A 90 -2.82 -10.00 7.21
C VAL A 90 -3.94 -10.90 7.73
N GLN A 91 -3.67 -11.80 8.69
CA GLN A 91 -4.68 -12.71 9.22
C GLN A 91 -5.78 -11.95 9.97
N ALA A 92 -5.43 -11.00 10.84
CA ALA A 92 -6.37 -10.16 11.56
C ALA A 92 -7.26 -9.34 10.61
N THR A 93 -6.65 -8.73 9.59
CA THR A 93 -7.38 -7.95 8.58
C THR A 93 -8.29 -8.84 7.75
N ARG A 94 -7.85 -10.04 7.38
CA ARG A 94 -8.67 -11.01 6.63
C ARG A 94 -9.89 -11.46 7.44
N ALA A 95 -9.70 -11.77 8.72
CA ALA A 95 -10.80 -12.14 9.62
C ALA A 95 -11.79 -10.96 9.78
N ALA A 96 -11.29 -9.75 10.03
CA ALA A 96 -12.10 -8.56 10.13
C ALA A 96 -12.86 -8.22 8.83
N SER A 97 -12.26 -8.50 7.66
CA SER A 97 -12.87 -8.24 6.35
C SER A 97 -14.16 -9.03 6.11
N ILE A 98 -14.31 -10.20 6.72
CA ILE A 98 -15.53 -11.01 6.64
C ILE A 98 -16.71 -10.23 7.20
N PHE A 99 -16.56 -9.68 8.41
CA PHE A 99 -17.58 -8.87 9.07
C PHE A 99 -17.75 -7.49 8.43
N ALA A 100 -16.64 -6.89 7.98
CA ALA A 100 -16.68 -5.61 7.29
C ALA A 100 -17.49 -5.67 5.98
N ARG A 101 -17.40 -6.77 5.23
CA ARG A 101 -18.10 -6.95 3.95
C ARG A 101 -19.62 -6.88 4.08
N ASP A 102 -20.15 -7.50 5.14
CA ASP A 102 -21.59 -7.54 5.40
C ASP A 102 -22.07 -6.28 6.17
N GLY A 103 -21.15 -5.37 6.48
CA GLY A 103 -21.39 -4.08 7.12
C GLY A 103 -21.00 -2.90 6.23
N SER A 104 -20.30 -1.95 6.82
CA SER A 104 -19.91 -0.69 6.15
C SER A 104 -18.67 -0.80 5.25
N GLY A 105 -18.04 -1.96 5.16
CA GLY A 105 -16.74 -2.14 4.49
C GLY A 105 -15.55 -1.58 5.28
N ILE A 106 -15.76 -1.25 6.55
CA ILE A 106 -14.80 -0.51 7.38
C ILE A 106 -14.13 -1.44 8.39
N ILE A 107 -12.81 -1.33 8.46
CA ILE A 107 -11.98 -1.87 9.54
C ILE A 107 -11.46 -0.70 10.37
N ARG A 108 -11.63 -0.77 11.67
CA ARG A 108 -11.07 0.15 12.65
C ARG A 108 -9.75 -0.40 13.16
N VAL A 109 -8.73 0.42 13.17
CA VAL A 109 -7.41 0.12 13.70
C VAL A 109 -7.13 1.05 14.87
N ILE A 110 -6.85 0.50 16.03
CA ILE A 110 -6.46 1.24 17.23
C ILE A 110 -5.03 0.85 17.55
N VAL A 111 -4.17 1.84 17.63
CA VAL A 111 -2.76 1.67 18.01
C VAL A 111 -2.60 2.22 19.40
N SER A 112 -2.16 1.40 20.34
CA SER A 112 -1.97 1.77 21.73
C SER A 112 -0.51 1.50 22.14
N PRO A 113 0.23 2.53 22.61
CA PRO A 113 1.54 2.32 23.20
C PRO A 113 1.41 1.52 24.49
N GLY A 114 2.42 0.71 24.81
CA GLY A 114 2.53 0.01 26.09
C GLY A 114 3.16 0.86 27.16
N GLU A 115 3.24 0.29 28.37
CA GLU A 115 3.88 0.97 29.52
C GLU A 115 5.41 0.95 29.42
N ASP A 116 5.96 -0.05 28.71
CA ASP A 116 7.39 -0.20 28.51
C ASP A 116 7.85 0.45 27.20
N ASP A 117 9.12 0.85 27.18
CA ASP A 117 9.74 1.57 26.06
C ASP A 117 9.70 0.74 24.75
N GLY A 118 8.78 1.08 23.87
CA GLY A 118 8.58 0.47 22.55
C GLY A 118 7.62 -0.71 22.48
N GLY A 119 7.05 -1.19 23.59
CA GLY A 119 5.93 -2.13 23.58
C GLY A 119 4.62 -1.47 23.20
N GLY A 120 3.60 -2.27 22.86
CA GLY A 120 2.27 -1.79 22.57
C GLY A 120 1.45 -2.81 21.80
N ALA A 121 0.26 -2.39 21.36
CA ALA A 121 -0.67 -3.25 20.66
C ALA A 121 -1.36 -2.53 19.50
N VAL A 122 -1.73 -3.33 18.49
CA VAL A 122 -2.62 -2.91 17.41
C VAL A 122 -3.88 -3.76 17.46
N LYS A 123 -5.04 -3.11 17.65
CA LYS A 123 -6.35 -3.75 17.57
C LYS A 123 -6.96 -3.54 16.19
N VAL A 124 -7.42 -4.63 15.60
CA VAL A 124 -8.11 -4.65 14.31
C VAL A 124 -9.56 -5.06 14.55
N ILE A 125 -10.49 -4.14 14.33
CA ILE A 125 -11.90 -4.30 14.72
C ILE A 125 -12.80 -4.07 13.52
N SER A 126 -13.81 -4.93 13.36
CA SER A 126 -14.91 -4.72 12.43
C SER A 126 -16.25 -5.10 13.06
N ARG A 127 -17.32 -4.49 12.57
CA ARG A 127 -18.69 -4.75 13.01
C ARG A 127 -19.65 -4.83 11.84
N ALA A 128 -20.56 -5.79 11.92
CA ALA A 128 -21.74 -5.88 11.10
C ALA A 128 -22.96 -6.02 12.02
N GLU A 129 -24.01 -5.28 11.76
CA GLU A 129 -25.19 -5.22 12.65
C GLU A 129 -25.88 -6.59 12.80
N GLU A 130 -25.94 -7.35 11.71
CA GLU A 130 -26.66 -8.63 11.69
C GLU A 130 -25.74 -9.86 11.96
N VAL A 131 -24.44 -9.74 11.72
CA VAL A 131 -23.49 -10.88 11.75
C VAL A 131 -22.63 -10.88 13.01
N GLY A 132 -22.50 -9.70 13.67
CA GLY A 132 -21.69 -9.56 14.88
C GLY A 132 -20.41 -8.74 14.68
N SER A 133 -19.43 -8.98 15.52
CA SER A 133 -18.17 -8.23 15.50
C SER A 133 -16.96 -9.15 15.58
N ASN A 134 -15.85 -8.68 15.02
CA ASN A 134 -14.54 -9.29 15.15
C ASN A 134 -13.57 -8.28 15.75
N GLU A 135 -12.77 -8.72 16.70
CA GLU A 135 -11.68 -7.97 17.31
C GLU A 135 -10.47 -8.87 17.44
N ASN A 136 -9.33 -8.41 16.92
CA ASN A 136 -8.04 -9.04 17.06
C ASN A 136 -7.07 -8.03 17.66
N GLU A 137 -6.28 -8.45 18.62
CA GLU A 137 -5.21 -7.69 19.24
C GLU A 137 -3.87 -8.33 18.85
N LEU A 138 -2.94 -7.50 18.36
CA LEU A 138 -1.64 -7.90 17.89
C LEU A 138 -0.57 -7.17 18.69
N ASP A 139 0.46 -7.89 19.09
CA ASP A 139 1.65 -7.26 19.66
C ASP A 139 2.31 -6.36 18.61
N ALA A 140 2.73 -5.18 19.04
CA ALA A 140 3.36 -4.20 18.18
C ALA A 140 4.46 -3.44 18.89
N LYS A 141 5.45 -3.01 18.14
CA LYS A 141 6.34 -1.94 18.59
C LYS A 141 5.67 -0.62 18.21
N VAL A 142 5.36 0.20 19.23
CA VAL A 142 4.66 1.48 19.04
C VAL A 142 5.55 2.64 19.46
N GLU A 143 5.65 3.63 18.58
CA GLU A 143 6.31 4.91 18.81
C GLU A 143 5.24 6.00 18.69
N GLY A 144 5.16 6.90 19.65
CA GLY A 144 4.19 8.00 19.68
C GLY A 144 2.97 7.73 20.56
N GLU A 145 1.87 8.44 20.32
CA GLU A 145 0.66 8.43 21.14
C GLU A 145 -0.38 7.42 20.65
N GLU A 146 -1.40 7.13 21.50
CA GLU A 146 -2.55 6.34 21.06
C GLU A 146 -3.23 7.00 19.86
N THR A 147 -3.53 6.21 18.86
CA THR A 147 -4.26 6.69 17.69
C THR A 147 -5.33 5.70 17.23
N LYS A 148 -6.36 6.24 16.59
CA LYS A 148 -7.50 5.48 16.05
C LYS A 148 -7.69 5.89 14.60
N VAL A 149 -7.65 4.94 13.69
CA VAL A 149 -7.83 5.19 12.27
C VAL A 149 -8.73 4.10 11.68
N ALA A 150 -9.54 4.46 10.70
CA ALA A 150 -10.41 3.50 10.02
C ALA A 150 -10.07 3.46 8.54
N PHE A 151 -10.07 2.25 7.98
CA PHE A 151 -9.75 2.02 6.57
C PHE A 151 -10.85 1.22 5.88
N ASN A 152 -10.98 1.40 4.58
CA ASN A 152 -11.72 0.45 3.76
C ASN A 152 -10.99 -0.91 3.78
N SER A 153 -11.72 -1.97 4.10
CA SER A 153 -11.18 -3.32 4.27
C SER A 153 -10.44 -3.85 3.03
N LYS A 154 -10.96 -3.52 1.84
CA LYS A 154 -10.34 -3.92 0.58
C LYS A 154 -9.00 -3.21 0.38
N PHE A 155 -8.95 -1.90 0.58
CA PHE A 155 -7.71 -1.14 0.41
C PHE A 155 -6.64 -1.52 1.44
N LEU A 156 -7.05 -1.83 2.68
CA LEU A 156 -6.14 -2.34 3.68
C LEU A 156 -5.59 -3.73 3.30
N MET A 157 -6.43 -4.62 2.79
CA MET A 157 -5.96 -5.92 2.27
C MET A 157 -5.06 -5.77 1.04
N ASP A 158 -5.38 -4.84 0.13
CA ASP A 158 -4.56 -4.61 -1.07
C ASP A 158 -3.14 -4.19 -0.70
N VAL A 159 -2.95 -3.30 0.28
CA VAL A 159 -1.62 -2.90 0.73
C VAL A 159 -0.88 -4.06 1.40
N LEU A 160 -1.53 -4.79 2.30
CA LEU A 160 -0.89 -5.88 3.04
C LEU A 160 -0.46 -7.04 2.13
N ASN A 161 -1.22 -7.31 1.06
CA ASN A 161 -0.90 -8.38 0.11
C ASN A 161 0.31 -8.09 -0.79
N VAL A 162 0.70 -6.82 -0.96
CA VAL A 162 1.86 -6.44 -1.78
C VAL A 162 3.10 -6.15 -0.93
N MET A 163 2.94 -6.06 0.40
CA MET A 163 4.09 -5.89 1.31
C MET A 163 4.93 -7.15 1.35
N ASN A 164 6.25 -6.96 1.36
CA ASN A 164 7.24 -8.01 1.52
C ASN A 164 7.98 -7.83 2.84
N GLY A 165 8.29 -8.93 3.51
CA GLY A 165 9.04 -8.91 4.75
C GLY A 165 8.33 -9.58 5.90
N ASP A 166 8.93 -9.47 7.09
CA ASP A 166 8.41 -10.05 8.31
C ASP A 166 7.48 -9.05 9.02
N ASP A 167 7.79 -7.75 8.89
CA ASP A 167 7.08 -6.67 9.55
C ASP A 167 6.52 -5.65 8.55
N VAL A 168 5.44 -4.99 8.96
CA VAL A 168 4.87 -3.81 8.32
C VAL A 168 4.81 -2.64 9.32
N ASP A 169 5.26 -1.48 8.87
CA ASP A 169 5.14 -0.22 9.59
C ASP A 169 3.85 0.47 9.14
N LEU A 170 2.99 0.83 10.09
CA LEU A 170 1.85 1.74 9.91
C LEU A 170 2.18 3.07 10.58
N GLU A 171 2.25 4.11 9.78
CA GLU A 171 2.49 5.49 10.25
C GLU A 171 1.22 6.32 10.04
N THR A 172 0.85 7.13 11.02
CA THR A 172 -0.28 8.08 10.92
C THR A 172 -0.01 9.30 11.78
N THR A 173 -0.62 10.43 11.42
CA THR A 173 -0.46 11.69 12.15
C THR A 173 -1.69 12.01 12.99
N THR A 174 -2.88 11.84 12.43
CA THR A 174 -4.17 12.05 13.10
C THR A 174 -5.18 11.02 12.59
N PRO A 175 -6.33 10.83 13.26
CA PRO A 175 -7.38 9.90 12.80
C PRO A 175 -7.93 10.19 11.40
N SER A 176 -7.75 11.42 10.90
CA SER A 176 -8.18 11.86 9.57
C SER A 176 -7.04 11.97 8.55
N SER A 177 -5.81 11.70 8.98
CA SER A 177 -4.64 11.70 8.10
C SER A 177 -4.49 10.36 7.40
N PRO A 178 -3.87 10.31 6.22
CA PRO A 178 -3.59 9.07 5.54
C PRO A 178 -2.75 8.11 6.42
N GLY A 179 -3.07 6.82 6.34
CA GLY A 179 -2.18 5.78 6.84
C GLY A 179 -1.09 5.51 5.80
N VAL A 180 0.15 5.56 6.23
CA VAL A 180 1.31 5.25 5.39
C VAL A 180 1.88 3.90 5.81
N PHE A 181 2.00 3.00 4.85
CA PHE A 181 2.51 1.65 5.06
C PHE A 181 3.87 1.50 4.40
N ARG A 182 4.83 0.96 5.16
CA ARG A 182 6.20 0.67 4.71
C ARG A 182 6.68 -0.67 5.24
N SER A 183 7.69 -1.23 4.62
CA SER A 183 8.41 -2.40 5.13
C SER A 183 9.91 -2.21 4.94
N LYS A 184 10.69 -2.62 5.93
CA LYS A 184 12.16 -2.57 5.87
C LYS A 184 12.77 -3.47 4.79
N LYS A 185 12.08 -4.57 4.43
CA LYS A 185 12.52 -5.48 3.37
C LYS A 185 12.07 -5.04 1.97
N HIS A 186 11.25 -4.02 1.88
CA HIS A 186 10.77 -3.44 0.63
C HIS A 186 11.15 -1.95 0.57
N GLU A 187 12.45 -1.70 0.64
CA GLU A 187 12.99 -0.33 0.54
C GLU A 187 12.56 0.32 -0.78
N GLY A 188 12.15 1.58 -0.69
CA GLY A 188 11.66 2.35 -1.85
C GLY A 188 10.17 2.19 -2.14
N TYR A 189 9.46 1.27 -1.47
CA TYR A 189 8.01 1.15 -1.58
C TYR A 189 7.30 1.89 -0.45
N THR A 190 6.34 2.72 -0.80
CA THR A 190 5.46 3.42 0.14
C THR A 190 4.02 3.29 -0.33
N HIS A 191 3.14 2.80 0.51
CA HIS A 191 1.72 2.71 0.22
C HIS A 191 0.93 3.64 1.14
N VAL A 192 0.04 4.43 0.55
CA VAL A 192 -0.80 5.38 1.27
C VAL A 192 -2.24 4.97 1.14
N VAL A 193 -2.95 4.85 2.27
CA VAL A 193 -4.39 4.56 2.31
C VAL A 193 -5.11 5.70 2.98
N MET A 194 -6.07 6.27 2.29
CA MET A 194 -6.93 7.33 2.84
C MET A 194 -7.85 6.77 3.92
N PRO A 195 -7.99 7.46 5.06
CA PRO A 195 -8.86 7.00 6.13
C PRO A 195 -10.34 7.15 5.78
N MET A 196 -11.16 6.35 6.44
CA MET A 196 -12.61 6.48 6.42
C MET A 196 -13.06 7.25 7.66
N PHE A 197 -13.99 8.18 7.46
CA PHE A 197 -14.59 8.89 8.58
C PHE A 197 -15.61 8.00 9.29
N VAL A 198 -15.40 7.77 10.58
CA VAL A 198 -16.27 6.95 11.43
C VAL A 198 -16.53 7.64 12.76
N GLN A 199 -17.67 7.34 13.38
CA GLN A 199 -17.90 7.61 14.80
C GLN A 199 -17.28 6.47 15.61
N TRP A 200 -16.50 6.81 16.62
CA TRP A 200 -15.77 5.87 17.48
C TRP A 200 -16.59 5.48 18.70
#